data_d79a2af032147b59ccc2deee72778da6
#
_entry.id   d79a2af032147b59ccc2deee72778da6
#
_cell.length_a   1.000
_cell.length_b   1.000
_cell.length_c   1.000
_cell.angle_alpha   90.00
_cell.angle_beta   90.00
_cell.angle_gamma   90.00
#
_symmetry.space_group_name_H-M   'P 1'
#
loop_
_entity.id
_entity.type
_entity.pdbx_description
1 polymer ?
#
loop_
_entity_poly.entity_id
_entity_poly.type
_entity_poly.pdbx_seq_one_letter_code
_entity_poly.pdbx_strand_id
1 'polypeptide(L)'
;TNFREKLVNDIPESLKYGITAGIGLFITIIGLKGAGITVASSSTLVDLGPVNKPQFILALVGLLMIAVLHHFKVKGDILIGILGTWILGMIAQAAGWYVVNPEAGAFSLYPSFAGSNFIPKAPELFSFDFAWIGQHIISFATIVFSFLFVDIFDTVGTLIGVASKGDLLDENGKLPNAKGALLADAVGTVAGACLGTSTVTSYVESSAGVAAGGRT
;
A
#
# COMPACT_ATOMS: atom_id res chain seq x y z
N THR A 1 14.52 -1.51 18.71
CA THR A 1 15.17 -1.10 19.95
C THR A 1 14.15 -0.96 21.07
N ASN A 2 14.56 -1.02 22.33
CA ASN A 2 13.68 -1.00 23.50
C ASN A 2 12.69 0.19 23.53
N PHE A 3 13.05 1.32 22.92
CA PHE A 3 12.19 2.51 22.84
C PHE A 3 10.97 2.28 21.91
N ARG A 4 11.17 1.75 20.70
CA ARG A 4 10.07 1.43 19.78
C ARG A 4 9.15 0.36 20.36
N GLU A 5 9.71 -0.69 20.96
CA GLU A 5 8.95 -1.75 21.64
C GLU A 5 8.09 -1.19 22.78
N LYS A 6 8.66 -0.31 23.60
CA LYS A 6 7.94 0.34 24.69
C LYS A 6 6.81 1.22 24.15
N LEU A 7 7.08 2.04 23.12
CA LEU A 7 6.04 2.84 22.45
C LEU A 7 4.87 1.96 21.96
N VAL A 8 5.17 0.85 21.28
CA VAL A 8 4.13 -0.07 20.75
C VAL A 8 3.30 -0.69 21.87
N ASN A 9 3.96 -1.09 22.97
CA ASN A 9 3.28 -1.73 24.12
C ASN A 9 2.47 -0.73 24.96
N ASP A 10 2.90 0.52 25.03
CA ASP A 10 2.24 1.58 25.80
C ASP A 10 1.03 2.18 25.04
N ILE A 11 0.89 1.92 23.71
CA ILE A 11 -0.29 2.34 22.96
C ILE A 11 -1.50 1.51 23.41
N PRO A 12 -2.62 2.14 23.80
CA PRO A 12 -3.85 1.44 24.13
C PRO A 12 -4.37 0.58 22.98
N GLU A 13 -4.96 -0.56 23.27
CA GLU A 13 -5.43 -1.51 22.26
C GLU A 13 -6.47 -0.87 21.30
N SER A 14 -7.38 -0.07 21.84
CA SER A 14 -8.37 0.68 21.04
C SER A 14 -7.73 1.61 20.02
N LEU A 15 -6.60 2.24 20.38
CA LEU A 15 -5.86 3.11 19.47
C LEU A 15 -5.13 2.31 18.39
N LYS A 16 -4.59 1.13 18.71
CA LYS A 16 -3.98 0.22 17.74
C LYS A 16 -4.97 -0.18 16.64
N TYR A 17 -6.18 -0.60 17.03
CA TYR A 17 -7.24 -0.90 16.06
C TYR A 17 -7.69 0.33 15.28
N GLY A 18 -7.75 1.50 15.92
CA GLY A 18 -8.05 2.76 15.25
C GLY A 18 -7.01 3.11 14.16
N ILE A 19 -5.73 2.92 14.45
CA ILE A 19 -4.63 3.13 13.47
C ILE A 19 -4.79 2.16 12.29
N THR A 20 -4.99 0.87 12.56
CA THR A 20 -5.18 -0.15 11.51
C THR A 20 -6.38 0.17 10.62
N ALA A 21 -7.51 0.58 11.21
CA ALA A 21 -8.69 1.00 10.46
C ALA A 21 -8.42 2.27 9.63
N GLY A 22 -7.67 3.23 10.20
CA GLY A 22 -7.25 4.45 9.50
C GLY A 22 -6.39 4.16 8.28
N ILE A 23 -5.43 3.24 8.37
CA ILE A 23 -4.61 2.78 7.25
C ILE A 23 -5.50 2.16 6.17
N GLY A 24 -6.44 1.30 6.54
CA GLY A 24 -7.38 0.70 5.59
C GLY A 24 -8.22 1.74 4.84
N LEU A 25 -8.73 2.75 5.53
CA LEU A 25 -9.46 3.86 4.91
C LEU A 25 -8.57 4.71 4.01
N PHE A 26 -7.32 4.95 4.40
CA PHE A 26 -6.34 5.67 3.60
C PHE A 26 -6.06 4.95 2.27
N ILE A 27 -5.80 3.65 2.31
CA ILE A 27 -5.61 2.82 1.11
C ILE A 27 -6.86 2.82 0.24
N THR A 28 -8.05 2.77 0.85
CA THR A 28 -9.33 2.86 0.14
C THR A 28 -9.44 4.16 -0.65
N ILE A 29 -9.13 5.31 -0.04
CA ILE A 29 -9.16 6.62 -0.72
C ILE A 29 -8.16 6.66 -1.88
N ILE A 30 -6.95 6.13 -1.69
CA ILE A 30 -5.95 6.04 -2.78
C ILE A 30 -6.48 5.16 -3.93
N GLY A 31 -7.06 4.01 -3.61
CA GLY A 31 -7.66 3.11 -4.60
C GLY A 31 -8.80 3.77 -5.37
N LEU A 32 -9.72 4.44 -4.69
CA LEU A 32 -10.82 5.19 -5.30
C LEU A 32 -10.34 6.32 -6.21
N LYS A 33 -9.27 7.03 -5.79
CA LYS A 33 -8.63 8.06 -6.60
C LYS A 33 -7.95 7.47 -7.84
N GLY A 34 -7.20 6.38 -7.69
CA GLY A 34 -6.55 5.67 -8.81
C GLY A 34 -7.55 5.12 -9.82
N ALA A 35 -8.71 4.67 -9.36
CA ALA A 35 -9.83 4.22 -10.19
C ALA A 35 -10.61 5.37 -10.85
N GLY A 36 -10.33 6.63 -10.50
CA GLY A 36 -11.08 7.79 -10.98
C GLY A 36 -12.51 7.90 -10.42
N ILE A 37 -12.81 7.16 -9.37
CA ILE A 37 -14.10 7.24 -8.65
C ILE A 37 -14.15 8.53 -7.82
N THR A 38 -13.03 8.90 -7.21
CA THR A 38 -12.89 10.18 -6.53
C THR A 38 -11.91 11.08 -7.27
N VAL A 39 -12.25 12.36 -7.40
CA VAL A 39 -11.41 13.40 -8.02
C VAL A 39 -11.22 14.55 -7.06
N ALA A 40 -10.15 15.32 -7.26
CA ALA A 40 -9.93 16.53 -6.46
C ALA A 40 -10.97 17.59 -6.81
N SER A 41 -11.49 18.27 -5.79
CA SER A 41 -12.43 19.40 -5.91
C SER A 41 -11.89 20.58 -5.13
N SER A 42 -11.97 21.76 -5.70
CA SER A 42 -11.55 23.01 -5.04
C SER A 42 -12.50 23.45 -3.91
N SER A 43 -13.74 22.97 -3.93
CA SER A 43 -14.76 23.35 -2.94
C SER A 43 -14.88 22.35 -1.80
N THR A 44 -14.83 21.06 -2.09
CA THR A 44 -15.08 19.96 -1.13
C THR A 44 -13.87 19.07 -0.88
N LEU A 45 -12.69 19.37 -1.45
CA LEU A 45 -11.46 18.59 -1.48
C LEU A 45 -11.60 17.29 -2.29
N VAL A 46 -12.75 16.63 -2.20
CA VAL A 46 -13.04 15.36 -2.90
C VAL A 46 -14.43 15.47 -3.52
N ASP A 47 -14.56 15.00 -4.76
CA ASP A 47 -15.82 14.95 -5.51
C ASP A 47 -15.92 13.60 -6.24
N LEU A 48 -17.13 13.29 -6.71
CA LEU A 48 -17.36 12.08 -7.52
C LEU A 48 -16.81 12.29 -8.93
N GLY A 49 -16.00 11.34 -9.37
CA GLY A 49 -15.49 11.34 -10.74
C GLY A 49 -16.58 11.05 -11.78
N PRO A 50 -16.30 11.28 -13.06
CA PRO A 50 -17.26 11.06 -14.13
C PRO A 50 -17.58 9.57 -14.25
N VAL A 51 -18.83 9.22 -13.93
CA VAL A 51 -19.33 7.83 -13.84
C VAL A 51 -19.36 7.09 -15.17
N ASN A 52 -19.30 7.82 -16.28
CA ASN A 52 -19.31 7.25 -17.65
C ASN A 52 -17.92 6.84 -18.15
N LYS A 53 -16.85 7.10 -17.40
CA LYS A 53 -15.50 6.69 -17.79
C LYS A 53 -15.31 5.18 -17.65
N PRO A 54 -14.60 4.54 -18.60
CA PRO A 54 -14.32 3.11 -18.54
C PRO A 54 -13.61 2.68 -17.26
N GLN A 55 -12.66 3.49 -16.76
CA GLN A 55 -11.92 3.21 -15.53
C GLN A 55 -12.86 3.08 -14.33
N PHE A 56 -13.82 4.00 -14.20
CA PHE A 56 -14.82 4.00 -13.13
C PHE A 56 -15.66 2.71 -13.16
N ILE A 57 -16.18 2.37 -14.33
CA ILE A 57 -17.06 1.20 -14.51
C ILE A 57 -16.26 -0.10 -14.28
N LEU A 58 -15.07 -0.21 -14.85
CA LEU A 58 -14.20 -1.37 -14.68
C LEU A 58 -13.81 -1.58 -13.19
N ALA A 59 -13.54 -0.50 -12.46
CA ALA A 59 -13.24 -0.59 -11.04
C ALA A 59 -14.44 -1.10 -10.23
N LEU A 60 -15.65 -0.62 -10.51
CA LEU A 60 -16.88 -1.12 -9.86
C LEU A 60 -17.14 -2.59 -10.21
N VAL A 61 -16.99 -2.97 -11.48
CA VAL A 61 -17.15 -4.37 -11.91
C VAL A 61 -16.13 -5.26 -11.21
N GLY A 62 -14.86 -4.82 -11.12
CA GLY A 62 -13.81 -5.55 -10.41
C GLY A 62 -14.12 -5.73 -8.93
N LEU A 63 -14.56 -4.68 -8.26
CA LEU A 63 -14.94 -4.72 -6.85
C LEU A 63 -16.12 -5.68 -6.62
N LEU A 64 -17.15 -5.63 -7.46
CA LEU A 64 -18.29 -6.54 -7.40
C LEU A 64 -17.85 -7.98 -7.65
N MET A 65 -16.97 -8.22 -8.62
CA MET A 65 -16.43 -9.55 -8.90
C MET A 65 -15.68 -10.11 -7.70
N ILE A 66 -14.81 -9.33 -7.05
CA ILE A 66 -14.12 -9.73 -5.82
C ILE A 66 -15.15 -10.03 -4.71
N ALA A 67 -16.15 -9.18 -4.52
CA ALA A 67 -17.17 -9.38 -3.48
C ALA A 67 -17.99 -10.68 -3.71
N VAL A 68 -18.36 -10.96 -4.95
CA VAL A 68 -19.06 -12.20 -5.32
C VAL A 68 -18.16 -13.42 -5.09
N LEU A 69 -16.92 -13.40 -5.55
CA LEU A 69 -15.97 -14.50 -5.36
C LEU A 69 -15.70 -14.73 -3.86
N HIS A 70 -15.58 -13.68 -3.09
CA HIS A 70 -15.42 -13.75 -1.64
C HIS A 70 -16.63 -14.37 -0.93
N HIS A 71 -17.85 -14.00 -1.35
CA HIS A 71 -19.08 -14.59 -0.83
C HIS A 71 -19.12 -16.11 -1.07
N PHE A 72 -18.68 -16.57 -2.24
CA PHE A 72 -18.58 -18.00 -2.57
C PHE A 72 -17.34 -18.68 -1.97
N LYS A 73 -16.55 -17.96 -1.16
CA LYS A 73 -15.32 -18.47 -0.52
C LYS A 73 -14.32 -19.07 -1.51
N VAL A 74 -14.21 -18.48 -2.69
CA VAL A 74 -13.24 -18.91 -3.71
C VAL A 74 -11.84 -18.51 -3.22
N LYS A 75 -10.92 -19.48 -3.16
CA LYS A 75 -9.52 -19.20 -2.79
C LYS A 75 -8.87 -18.34 -3.86
N GLY A 76 -8.22 -17.24 -3.46
CA GLY A 76 -7.58 -16.30 -4.38
C GLY A 76 -8.56 -15.33 -5.06
N ASP A 77 -9.73 -15.10 -4.46
CA ASP A 77 -10.78 -14.18 -4.92
C ASP A 77 -10.25 -12.82 -5.34
N ILE A 78 -9.36 -12.20 -4.55
CA ILE A 78 -8.74 -10.91 -4.86
C ILE A 78 -7.89 -11.00 -6.13
N LEU A 79 -7.03 -12.02 -6.23
CA LEU A 79 -6.17 -12.19 -7.41
C LEU A 79 -6.98 -12.45 -8.66
N ILE A 80 -7.99 -13.32 -8.58
CA ILE A 80 -8.90 -13.61 -9.70
C ILE A 80 -9.65 -12.35 -10.12
N GLY A 81 -10.10 -11.54 -9.15
CA GLY A 81 -10.76 -10.28 -9.40
C GLY A 81 -9.87 -9.25 -10.10
N ILE A 82 -8.63 -9.12 -9.66
CA ILE A 82 -7.65 -8.21 -10.29
C ILE A 82 -7.36 -8.66 -11.73
N LEU A 83 -7.01 -9.92 -11.94
CA LEU A 83 -6.71 -10.45 -13.28
C LEU A 83 -7.93 -10.39 -14.20
N GLY A 84 -9.11 -10.74 -13.68
CA GLY A 84 -10.36 -10.66 -14.46
C GLY A 84 -10.69 -9.23 -14.87
N THR A 85 -10.55 -8.27 -13.97
CA THR A 85 -10.74 -6.84 -14.29
C THR A 85 -9.73 -6.35 -15.32
N TRP A 86 -8.47 -6.78 -15.21
CA TRP A 86 -7.44 -6.43 -16.19
C TRP A 86 -7.77 -7.00 -17.58
N ILE A 87 -8.21 -8.26 -17.67
CA ILE A 87 -8.66 -8.88 -18.93
C ILE A 87 -9.85 -8.11 -19.51
N LEU A 88 -10.85 -7.78 -18.70
CA LEU A 88 -11.99 -6.96 -19.13
C LEU A 88 -11.54 -5.58 -19.62
N GLY A 89 -10.55 -4.98 -18.97
CA GLY A 89 -9.93 -3.73 -19.42
C GLY A 89 -9.25 -3.85 -20.77
N MET A 90 -8.52 -4.95 -21.04
CA MET A 90 -7.92 -5.21 -22.35
C MET A 90 -8.98 -5.37 -23.43
N ILE A 91 -10.08 -6.05 -23.13
CA ILE A 91 -11.22 -6.18 -24.06
C ILE A 91 -11.86 -4.81 -24.31
N ALA A 92 -12.05 -3.99 -23.29
CA ALA A 92 -12.57 -2.65 -23.42
C ALA A 92 -11.66 -1.74 -24.27
N GLN A 93 -10.35 -1.91 -24.14
CA GLN A 93 -9.36 -1.21 -24.97
C GLN A 93 -9.42 -1.70 -26.42
N ALA A 94 -9.54 -3.01 -26.68
CA ALA A 94 -9.71 -3.57 -28.01
C ALA A 94 -10.98 -3.10 -28.71
N ALA A 95 -12.07 -2.96 -27.92
CA ALA A 95 -13.35 -2.46 -28.40
C ALA A 95 -13.37 -0.92 -28.62
N GLY A 96 -12.28 -0.21 -28.32
CA GLY A 96 -12.19 1.25 -28.45
C GLY A 96 -12.97 2.03 -27.37
N TRP A 97 -13.53 1.34 -26.37
CA TRP A 97 -14.20 2.00 -25.25
C TRP A 97 -13.22 2.59 -24.24
N TYR A 98 -12.12 1.88 -23.94
CA TYR A 98 -11.02 2.41 -23.15
C TYR A 98 -10.00 3.08 -24.07
N VAL A 99 -9.98 4.41 -24.07
CA VAL A 99 -9.04 5.20 -24.87
C VAL A 99 -7.79 5.50 -24.05
N VAL A 100 -6.63 5.11 -24.58
CA VAL A 100 -5.34 5.39 -23.96
C VAL A 100 -5.05 6.89 -24.04
N ASN A 101 -4.87 7.53 -22.88
CA ASN A 101 -4.44 8.92 -22.76
C ASN A 101 -3.49 9.05 -21.54
N PRO A 102 -2.17 8.93 -21.76
CA PRO A 102 -1.19 9.00 -20.66
C PRO A 102 -1.22 10.32 -19.89
N GLU A 103 -1.56 11.44 -20.55
CA GLU A 103 -1.67 12.75 -19.90
C GLU A 103 -2.82 12.80 -18.88
N ALA A 104 -3.88 12.05 -19.16
CA ALA A 104 -5.02 11.89 -18.26
C ALA A 104 -4.87 10.68 -17.30
N GLY A 105 -3.70 10.03 -17.25
CA GLY A 105 -3.43 8.87 -16.40
C GLY A 105 -4.02 7.55 -16.91
N ALA A 106 -4.56 7.51 -18.13
CA ALA A 106 -5.08 6.29 -18.75
C ALA A 106 -3.99 5.61 -19.60
N PHE A 107 -3.23 4.72 -19.00
CA PHE A 107 -2.16 3.97 -19.67
C PHE A 107 -2.72 2.76 -20.44
N SER A 108 -1.93 2.26 -21.42
CA SER A 108 -2.29 1.02 -22.11
C SER A 108 -2.33 -0.17 -21.16
N LEU A 109 -3.39 -0.96 -21.26
CA LEU A 109 -3.60 -2.18 -20.48
C LEU A 109 -2.93 -3.41 -21.12
N TYR A 110 -2.48 -3.27 -22.38
CA TYR A 110 -1.71 -4.33 -23.03
C TYR A 110 -0.30 -4.37 -22.50
N PRO A 111 0.21 -5.56 -22.12
CA PRO A 111 1.61 -5.73 -21.75
C PRO A 111 2.49 -5.41 -22.97
N SER A 112 3.37 -4.44 -22.83
CA SER A 112 4.35 -4.09 -23.87
C SER A 112 5.74 -4.48 -23.39
N PHE A 113 6.40 -5.34 -24.14
CA PHE A 113 7.80 -5.72 -23.93
C PHE A 113 8.73 -4.92 -24.86
N ALA A 114 8.18 -4.04 -25.70
CA ALA A 114 8.97 -3.20 -26.59
C ALA A 114 9.79 -2.19 -25.79
N GLY A 115 11.11 -2.25 -25.92
CA GLY A 115 12.04 -1.36 -25.22
C GLY A 115 12.30 -1.74 -23.76
N SER A 116 11.76 -2.84 -23.25
CA SER A 116 12.11 -3.35 -21.93
C SER A 116 13.52 -3.94 -21.97
N ASN A 117 14.45 -3.29 -21.28
CA ASN A 117 15.70 -3.92 -20.92
C ASN A 117 15.39 -4.97 -19.84
N PHE A 118 15.46 -6.26 -20.17
CA PHE A 118 15.29 -7.35 -19.19
C PHE A 118 16.41 -7.36 -18.12
N ILE A 119 17.47 -6.60 -18.34
CA ILE A 119 18.54 -6.41 -17.36
C ILE A 119 18.11 -5.22 -16.48
N PRO A 120 17.83 -5.45 -15.19
CA PRO A 120 17.51 -4.36 -14.28
C PRO A 120 18.67 -3.36 -14.21
N LYS A 121 18.36 -2.07 -14.15
CA LYS A 121 19.40 -1.06 -13.89
C LYS A 121 20.02 -1.34 -12.52
N ALA A 122 21.32 -1.12 -12.41
CA ALA A 122 22.01 -1.21 -11.14
C ALA A 122 21.34 -0.24 -10.13
N PRO A 123 21.18 -0.63 -8.86
CA PRO A 123 20.65 0.26 -7.83
C PRO A 123 21.57 1.46 -7.63
N GLU A 124 20.99 2.59 -7.28
CA GLU A 124 21.74 3.81 -6.93
C GLU A 124 22.29 3.70 -5.51
N LEU A 125 23.44 3.04 -5.39
CA LEU A 125 24.05 2.77 -4.09
C LEU A 125 24.55 4.07 -3.43
N PHE A 126 24.13 4.29 -2.18
CA PHE A 126 24.63 5.36 -1.32
C PHE A 126 24.56 6.78 -1.91
N SER A 127 23.56 7.06 -2.75
CA SER A 127 23.35 8.38 -3.37
C SER A 127 22.77 9.40 -2.38
N PHE A 128 23.50 9.68 -1.29
CA PHE A 128 23.09 10.62 -0.25
C PHE A 128 23.65 12.02 -0.53
N ASP A 129 22.80 13.04 -0.50
CA ASP A 129 23.21 14.45 -0.55
C ASP A 129 23.28 15.06 0.86
N PHE A 130 24.43 14.96 1.48
CA PHE A 130 24.68 15.59 2.78
C PHE A 130 24.88 17.10 2.71
N ALA A 131 25.23 17.66 1.54
CA ALA A 131 25.41 19.09 1.39
C ALA A 131 24.08 19.84 1.56
N TRP A 132 22.98 19.27 1.03
CA TRP A 132 21.64 19.80 1.22
C TRP A 132 21.24 19.87 2.70
N ILE A 133 21.59 18.86 3.49
CA ILE A 133 21.28 18.80 4.92
C ILE A 133 21.93 19.97 5.67
N GLY A 134 23.19 20.26 5.38
CA GLY A 134 23.93 21.37 6.02
C GLY A 134 23.31 22.74 5.77
N GLN A 135 22.68 22.92 4.61
CA GLN A 135 22.02 24.18 4.23
C GLN A 135 20.57 24.29 4.77
N HIS A 136 19.91 23.17 5.04
CA HIS A 136 18.48 23.10 5.36
C HIS A 136 18.18 22.27 6.63
N ILE A 137 18.99 22.45 7.67
CA ILE A 137 18.94 21.62 8.89
C ILE A 137 17.55 21.58 9.55
N ILE A 138 16.82 22.69 9.58
CA ILE A 138 15.48 22.77 10.17
C ILE A 138 14.48 21.98 9.33
N SER A 139 14.51 22.17 8.00
CA SER A 139 13.65 21.42 7.07
C SER A 139 13.95 19.94 7.13
N PHE A 140 15.23 19.56 7.18
CA PHE A 140 15.66 18.17 7.34
C PHE A 140 15.13 17.57 8.63
N ALA A 141 15.30 18.25 9.77
CA ALA A 141 14.79 17.77 11.07
C ALA A 141 13.27 17.58 11.05
N THR A 142 12.52 18.52 10.45
CA THR A 142 11.06 18.42 10.30
C THR A 142 10.66 17.23 9.45
N ILE A 143 11.32 17.03 8.31
CA ILE A 143 11.06 15.90 7.41
C ILE A 143 11.36 14.58 8.10
N VAL A 144 12.53 14.45 8.74
CA VAL A 144 12.93 13.25 9.47
C VAL A 144 11.92 12.92 10.58
N PHE A 145 11.52 13.91 11.37
CA PHE A 145 10.53 13.72 12.43
C PHE A 145 9.18 13.25 11.86
N SER A 146 8.71 13.89 10.80
CA SER A 146 7.44 13.55 10.16
C SER A 146 7.45 12.12 9.60
N PHE A 147 8.50 11.76 8.86
CA PHE A 147 8.62 10.41 8.32
C PHE A 147 8.81 9.36 9.39
N LEU A 148 9.61 9.64 10.43
CA LEU A 148 9.79 8.72 11.56
C LEU A 148 8.45 8.45 12.27
N PHE A 149 7.64 9.50 12.43
CA PHE A 149 6.33 9.37 13.08
C PHE A 149 5.38 8.52 12.25
N VAL A 150 5.29 8.81 10.94
CA VAL A 150 4.49 8.01 10.00
C VAL A 150 4.96 6.56 9.96
N ASP A 151 6.26 6.30 9.84
CA ASP A 151 6.87 4.97 9.79
C ASP A 151 6.54 4.14 11.04
N ILE A 152 6.63 4.74 12.24
CA ILE A 152 6.28 4.06 13.49
C ILE A 152 4.82 3.64 13.52
N PHE A 153 3.90 4.54 13.18
CA PHE A 153 2.46 4.23 13.22
C PHE A 153 2.04 3.26 12.12
N ASP A 154 2.60 3.39 10.93
CA ASP A 154 2.34 2.48 9.80
C ASP A 154 2.81 1.06 10.14
N THR A 155 4.05 0.92 10.60
CA THR A 155 4.61 -0.39 11.01
C THR A 155 3.79 -1.02 12.14
N VAL A 156 3.42 -0.24 13.16
CA VAL A 156 2.62 -0.75 14.29
C VAL A 156 1.24 -1.20 13.83
N GLY A 157 0.55 -0.37 13.05
CA GLY A 157 -0.79 -0.67 12.54
C GLY A 157 -0.79 -1.90 11.64
N THR A 158 0.19 -2.00 10.76
CA THR A 158 0.35 -3.12 9.83
C THR A 158 0.68 -4.42 10.56
N LEU A 159 1.69 -4.41 11.45
CA LEU A 159 2.07 -5.61 12.19
C LEU A 159 0.94 -6.14 13.07
N ILE A 160 0.21 -5.25 13.75
CA ILE A 160 -0.93 -5.65 14.59
C ILE A 160 -2.09 -6.13 13.72
N GLY A 161 -2.39 -5.45 12.63
CA GLY A 161 -3.46 -5.85 11.70
C GLY A 161 -3.21 -7.24 11.10
N VAL A 162 -2.00 -7.50 10.63
CA VAL A 162 -1.61 -8.80 10.07
C VAL A 162 -1.58 -9.88 11.15
N ALA A 163 -1.00 -9.59 12.33
CA ALA A 163 -0.90 -10.53 13.44
C ALA A 163 -2.28 -10.89 14.01
N SER A 164 -3.18 -9.91 14.14
CA SER A 164 -4.57 -10.14 14.56
C SER A 164 -5.31 -11.06 13.58
N LYS A 165 -5.11 -10.87 12.28
CA LYS A 165 -5.72 -11.70 11.25
C LYS A 165 -5.14 -13.13 11.21
N GLY A 166 -3.89 -13.29 11.64
CA GLY A 166 -3.17 -14.56 11.69
C GLY A 166 -3.33 -15.34 12.99
N ASP A 167 -4.07 -14.82 13.97
CA ASP A 167 -4.13 -15.35 15.34
C ASP A 167 -2.72 -15.47 15.96
N LEU A 168 -1.85 -14.48 15.67
CA LEU A 168 -0.46 -14.44 16.12
C LEU A 168 -0.27 -13.53 17.35
N LEU A 169 -1.32 -12.89 17.84
CA LEU A 169 -1.30 -12.10 19.07
C LEU A 169 -1.39 -13.01 20.29
N ASP A 170 -0.79 -12.60 21.40
CA ASP A 170 -0.93 -13.28 22.69
C ASP A 170 -2.32 -13.02 23.32
N GLU A 171 -2.59 -13.67 24.47
CA GLU A 171 -3.85 -13.53 25.22
C GLU A 171 -4.13 -12.07 25.67
N ASN A 172 -3.11 -11.22 25.71
CA ASN A 172 -3.20 -9.80 26.06
C ASN A 172 -3.24 -8.87 24.83
N GLY A 173 -3.43 -9.41 23.62
CA GLY A 173 -3.46 -8.65 22.37
C GLY A 173 -2.09 -8.05 21.96
N LYS A 174 -0.99 -8.60 22.52
CA LYS A 174 0.37 -8.14 22.19
C LYS A 174 1.01 -9.03 21.14
N LEU A 175 1.87 -8.43 20.32
CA LEU A 175 2.64 -9.16 19.33
C LEU A 175 3.83 -9.88 20.02
N PRO A 176 3.87 -11.22 20.02
CA PRO A 176 5.05 -11.95 20.45
C PRO A 176 6.26 -11.55 19.61
N ASN A 177 7.41 -11.34 20.25
CA ASN A 177 8.64 -10.93 19.55
C ASN A 177 8.53 -9.61 18.75
N ALA A 178 7.71 -8.65 19.22
CA ALA A 178 7.56 -7.33 18.58
C ALA A 178 8.91 -6.64 18.32
N LYS A 179 9.89 -6.82 19.23
CA LYS A 179 11.24 -6.30 19.07
C LYS A 179 11.95 -6.81 17.81
N GLY A 180 11.84 -8.13 17.56
CA GLY A 180 12.44 -8.74 16.36
C GLY A 180 11.78 -8.23 15.07
N ALA A 181 10.45 -8.14 15.03
CA ALA A 181 9.71 -7.64 13.90
C ALA A 181 10.04 -6.17 13.58
N LEU A 182 10.04 -5.31 14.60
CA LEU A 182 10.40 -3.89 14.46
C LEU A 182 11.88 -3.68 14.05
N LEU A 183 12.77 -4.57 14.49
CA LEU A 183 14.18 -4.52 14.10
C LEU A 183 14.35 -4.92 12.64
N ALA A 184 13.66 -5.97 12.19
CA ALA A 184 13.70 -6.42 10.80
C ALA A 184 13.18 -5.33 9.85
N ASP A 185 12.08 -4.67 10.20
CA ASP A 185 11.51 -3.55 9.46
C ASP A 185 12.51 -2.37 9.36
N ALA A 186 13.11 -1.97 10.50
CA ALA A 186 14.10 -0.90 10.52
C ALA A 186 15.35 -1.22 9.69
N VAL A 187 15.84 -2.46 9.74
CA VAL A 187 16.99 -2.90 8.92
C VAL A 187 16.62 -2.90 7.44
N GLY A 188 15.41 -3.38 7.11
CA GLY A 188 14.89 -3.34 5.73
C GLY A 188 14.81 -1.92 5.19
N THR A 189 14.29 -0.98 5.96
CA THR A 189 14.20 0.45 5.59
C THR A 189 15.57 1.07 5.36
N VAL A 190 16.54 0.82 6.24
CA VAL A 190 17.92 1.31 6.07
C VAL A 190 18.57 0.69 4.82
N ALA A 191 18.41 -0.60 4.62
CA ALA A 191 18.94 -1.27 3.42
C ALA A 191 18.31 -0.70 2.15
N GLY A 192 16.99 -0.48 2.13
CA GLY A 192 16.29 0.17 1.02
C GLY A 192 16.85 1.56 0.72
N ALA A 193 17.06 2.39 1.74
CA ALA A 193 17.67 3.71 1.59
C ALA A 193 19.09 3.65 0.99
N CYS A 194 19.91 2.67 1.43
CA CYS A 194 21.25 2.47 0.87
C CYS A 194 21.23 2.01 -0.59
N LEU A 195 20.16 1.33 -1.01
CA LEU A 195 19.97 0.85 -2.39
C LEU A 195 19.23 1.86 -3.29
N GLY A 196 18.87 3.04 -2.77
CA GLY A 196 18.12 4.05 -3.52
C GLY A 196 16.67 3.67 -3.81
N THR A 197 16.07 2.79 -2.99
CA THR A 197 14.65 2.42 -3.09
C THR A 197 13.81 3.16 -2.04
N SER A 198 12.48 3.06 -2.15
CA SER A 198 11.57 3.47 -1.09
C SER A 198 11.75 2.57 0.14
N THR A 199 11.13 2.97 1.27
CA THR A 199 11.15 2.18 2.49
C THR A 199 10.69 0.73 2.24
N VAL A 200 11.38 -0.22 2.87
CA VAL A 200 11.03 -1.64 2.85
C VAL A 200 10.36 -1.96 4.16
N THR A 201 9.07 -2.17 4.13
CA THR A 201 8.23 -2.39 5.32
C THR A 201 7.23 -3.51 5.09
N SER A 202 6.60 -3.97 6.17
CA SER A 202 5.49 -4.93 6.07
C SER A 202 4.25 -4.26 5.50
N TYR A 203 3.57 -4.93 4.56
CA TYR A 203 2.35 -4.41 3.93
C TYR A 203 1.10 -4.97 4.59
N VAL A 204 0.09 -4.11 4.76
CA VAL A 204 -1.21 -4.51 5.34
C VAL A 204 -1.95 -5.51 4.44
N GLU A 205 -1.69 -5.52 3.15
CA GLU A 205 -2.20 -6.49 2.17
C GLU A 205 -1.77 -7.92 2.48
N SER A 206 -0.68 -8.10 3.22
CA SER A 206 -0.25 -9.41 3.73
C SER A 206 -1.33 -10.08 4.59
N SER A 207 -2.23 -9.28 5.19
CA SER A 207 -3.36 -9.79 5.96
C SER A 207 -4.31 -10.66 5.12
N ALA A 208 -4.45 -10.37 3.82
CA ALA A 208 -5.24 -11.18 2.90
C ALA A 208 -4.60 -12.57 2.68
N GLY A 209 -3.26 -12.62 2.51
CA GLY A 209 -2.52 -13.87 2.39
C GLY A 209 -2.59 -14.71 3.67
N VAL A 210 -2.46 -14.06 4.83
CA VAL A 210 -2.59 -14.71 6.14
C VAL A 210 -4.00 -15.24 6.37
N ALA A 211 -5.03 -14.48 5.99
CA ALA A 211 -6.43 -14.91 6.05
C ALA A 211 -6.71 -16.13 5.14
N ALA A 212 -6.02 -16.22 4.00
CA ALA A 212 -6.09 -17.37 3.10
C ALA A 212 -5.29 -18.60 3.59
N GLY A 213 -4.58 -18.50 4.71
CA GLY A 213 -3.83 -19.59 5.35
C GLY A 213 -2.31 -19.51 5.20
N GLY A 214 -1.76 -18.44 4.64
CA GLY A 214 -0.32 -18.17 4.56
C GLY A 214 0.25 -17.77 5.91
N ARG A 215 0.81 -18.72 6.66
CA ARG A 215 1.31 -18.51 8.05
C ARG A 215 2.75 -18.93 8.25
N THR A 216 3.47 -19.31 7.20
CA THR A 216 4.88 -19.74 7.23
C THR A 216 5.75 -18.77 6.47
#